data_327d250771b7265d599e69530390f912
#
_entry.id   327d250771b7265d599e69530390f912
#
_cell.length_a   1.000
_cell.length_b   1.000
_cell.length_c   1.000
_cell.angle_alpha   90.00
_cell.angle_beta   90.00
_cell.angle_gamma   90.00
#
_symmetry.space_group_name_H-M   'P 1'
#
loop_
_entity.id
_entity.type
_entity.pdbx_description
1 polymer ?
#
loop_
_entity_poly.entity_id
_entity_poly.type
_entity_poly.pdbx_seq_one_letter_code
_entity_poly.pdbx_strand_id
1 'polypeptide(L)'
;KQYVTSDKIIENNDIITIDLSPQVGNIWGDYARTIIVENGEVVDDIELIQNQEWKSGLQMEDKLHAELFRFVTKGTTFEELYYHMNEFIVENGFVNLDFMGNLGHSIAKVKSDRIYIEKGNKAKLVAMNYFTFEPHIAFPDSKYGYKKENIYYFDEDVLVEL
;
A
#
# COMPACT_ATOMS: atom_id res chain seq x y z
N LYS A 1 -16.48 -13.64 -6.85
CA LYS A 1 -17.29 -12.41 -7.01
C LYS A 1 -16.90 -11.77 -8.33
N GLN A 2 -17.86 -11.33 -9.13
CA GLN A 2 -17.58 -10.56 -10.33
C GLN A 2 -17.20 -9.14 -9.90
N TYR A 3 -16.08 -8.61 -10.37
CA TYR A 3 -15.70 -7.23 -10.14
C TYR A 3 -16.68 -6.30 -10.87
N VAL A 4 -17.18 -5.31 -10.17
CA VAL A 4 -18.07 -4.28 -10.73
C VAL A 4 -17.32 -2.95 -10.64
N THR A 5 -17.10 -2.33 -11.79
CA THR A 5 -16.51 -0.99 -11.86
C THR A 5 -17.47 0.03 -11.27
N SER A 6 -16.91 1.12 -10.71
CA SER A 6 -17.72 2.26 -10.27
C SER A 6 -18.31 2.99 -11.47
N ASP A 7 -19.59 3.34 -11.39
CA ASP A 7 -20.26 4.22 -12.36
C ASP A 7 -20.10 5.72 -11.99
N LYS A 8 -19.35 6.01 -10.92
CA LYS A 8 -19.10 7.38 -10.48
C LYS A 8 -18.25 8.12 -11.51
N ILE A 9 -18.71 9.28 -11.92
CA ILE A 9 -17.94 10.18 -12.79
C ILE A 9 -16.98 10.98 -11.92
N ILE A 10 -15.73 11.09 -12.38
CA ILE A 10 -14.70 11.90 -11.72
C ILE A 10 -15.11 13.38 -11.80
N GLU A 11 -15.10 14.03 -10.66
CA GLU A 11 -15.47 15.44 -10.52
C GLU A 11 -14.22 16.35 -10.51
N ASN A 12 -14.45 17.67 -10.58
CA ASN A 12 -13.37 18.67 -10.60
C ASN A 12 -12.49 18.64 -9.33
N ASN A 13 -13.04 18.15 -8.21
CA ASN A 13 -12.28 17.94 -6.98
C ASN A 13 -12.64 16.53 -6.47
N ASP A 14 -11.77 15.59 -6.72
CA ASP A 14 -12.00 14.19 -6.36
C ASP A 14 -10.70 13.49 -5.94
N ILE A 15 -10.87 12.39 -5.23
CA ILE A 15 -9.80 11.48 -4.84
C ILE A 15 -10.12 10.11 -5.43
N ILE A 16 -9.16 9.51 -6.11
CA ILE A 16 -9.34 8.27 -6.87
C ILE A 16 -8.25 7.30 -6.47
N THR A 17 -8.61 6.06 -6.11
CA THR A 17 -7.64 4.98 -6.00
C THR A 17 -7.72 4.10 -7.24
N ILE A 18 -6.59 3.94 -7.92
CA ILE A 18 -6.40 2.98 -9.00
C ILE A 18 -5.60 1.81 -8.41
N ASP A 19 -6.15 0.61 -8.53
CA ASP A 19 -5.58 -0.64 -8.04
C ASP A 19 -5.59 -1.65 -9.18
N LEU A 20 -4.41 -2.09 -9.62
CA LEU A 20 -4.20 -2.89 -10.82
C LEU A 20 -3.36 -4.12 -10.52
N SER A 21 -3.86 -5.30 -10.90
CA SER A 21 -3.13 -6.56 -10.87
C SER A 21 -2.95 -7.11 -12.29
N PRO A 22 -2.06 -6.51 -13.12
CA PRO A 22 -1.84 -6.96 -14.49
C PRO A 22 -1.22 -8.35 -14.51
N GLN A 23 -1.62 -9.19 -15.47
CA GLN A 23 -1.13 -10.55 -15.59
C GLN A 23 -0.72 -10.87 -17.04
N VAL A 24 0.46 -11.49 -17.19
CA VAL A 24 0.91 -12.09 -18.45
C VAL A 24 1.38 -13.52 -18.18
N GLY A 25 0.64 -14.49 -18.70
CA GLY A 25 0.87 -15.91 -18.40
C GLY A 25 0.68 -16.20 -16.90
N ASN A 26 1.74 -16.70 -16.26
CA ASN A 26 1.77 -16.99 -14.81
C ASN A 26 2.54 -15.90 -14.02
N ILE A 27 2.86 -14.78 -14.65
CA ILE A 27 3.53 -13.65 -14.02
C ILE A 27 2.50 -12.54 -13.88
N TRP A 28 2.39 -12.01 -12.67
CA TRP A 28 1.48 -10.91 -12.38
C TRP A 28 2.15 -9.88 -11.48
N GLY A 29 1.76 -8.62 -11.69
CA GLY A 29 2.12 -7.50 -10.86
C GLY A 29 0.98 -7.09 -9.94
N ASP A 30 1.27 -6.20 -9.02
CA ASP A 30 0.30 -5.55 -8.15
C ASP A 30 0.75 -4.11 -7.91
N TYR A 31 -0.17 -3.15 -8.06
CA TYR A 31 0.20 -1.74 -8.00
C TYR A 31 -1.03 -0.90 -7.70
N ALA A 32 -0.97 -0.06 -6.69
CA ALA A 32 -2.02 0.89 -6.42
C ALA A 32 -1.50 2.31 -6.15
N ARG A 33 -2.29 3.30 -6.56
CA ARG A 33 -2.04 4.72 -6.29
C ARG A 33 -3.33 5.47 -6.00
N THR A 34 -3.25 6.34 -5.02
CA THR A 34 -4.24 7.39 -4.83
C THR A 34 -3.85 8.61 -5.67
N ILE A 35 -4.78 9.06 -6.50
CA ILE A 35 -4.63 10.19 -7.41
C ILE A 35 -5.54 11.31 -6.93
N ILE A 36 -5.04 12.54 -6.92
CA ILE A 36 -5.79 13.74 -6.56
C ILE A 36 -6.15 14.53 -7.82
N VAL A 37 -7.42 14.92 -7.90
CA VAL A 37 -7.90 15.88 -8.89
C VAL A 37 -8.34 17.14 -8.17
N GLU A 38 -7.76 18.28 -8.52
CA GLU A 38 -8.19 19.61 -8.03
C GLU A 38 -8.40 20.55 -9.21
N ASN A 39 -9.52 21.25 -9.20
CA ASN A 39 -9.93 22.18 -10.26
C ASN A 39 -9.99 21.55 -11.67
N GLY A 40 -10.29 20.27 -11.75
CA GLY A 40 -10.39 19.50 -13.00
C GLY A 40 -9.07 18.98 -13.56
N GLU A 41 -7.96 19.19 -12.84
CA GLU A 41 -6.62 18.76 -13.24
C GLU A 41 -6.06 17.73 -12.25
N VAL A 42 -5.30 16.75 -12.76
CA VAL A 42 -4.55 15.82 -11.90
C VAL A 42 -3.38 16.56 -11.26
N VAL A 43 -3.22 16.43 -9.96
CA VAL A 43 -2.12 17.04 -9.21
C VAL A 43 -1.05 15.97 -8.94
N ASP A 44 0.02 15.97 -9.74
CA ASP A 44 1.12 14.99 -9.64
C ASP A 44 2.14 15.34 -8.54
N ASP A 45 2.31 16.63 -8.24
CA ASP A 45 3.22 17.07 -7.16
C ASP A 45 2.43 17.24 -5.85
N ILE A 46 2.72 16.39 -4.88
CA ILE A 46 2.08 16.40 -3.54
C ILE A 46 2.16 17.80 -2.90
N GLU A 47 3.26 18.54 -3.14
CA GLU A 47 3.43 19.86 -2.54
C GLU A 47 2.43 20.91 -3.09
N LEU A 48 1.89 20.68 -4.28
CA LEU A 48 0.91 21.57 -4.91
C LEU A 48 -0.55 21.26 -4.50
N ILE A 49 -0.81 20.14 -3.82
CA ILE A 49 -2.15 19.79 -3.35
C ILE A 49 -2.63 20.84 -2.34
N GLN A 50 -3.79 21.44 -2.59
CA GLN A 50 -4.39 22.50 -1.77
C GLN A 50 -5.19 21.94 -0.60
N ASN A 51 -5.88 20.80 -0.79
CA ASN A 51 -6.60 20.13 0.29
C ASN A 51 -5.59 19.49 1.26
N GLN A 52 -5.50 20.04 2.47
CA GLN A 52 -4.50 19.62 3.46
C GLN A 52 -4.72 18.17 3.94
N GLU A 53 -5.94 17.69 4.00
CA GLU A 53 -6.23 16.30 4.37
C GLU A 53 -5.68 15.35 3.30
N TRP A 54 -5.94 15.64 2.02
CA TRP A 54 -5.46 14.83 0.91
C TRP A 54 -3.93 14.85 0.80
N LYS A 55 -3.34 16.04 0.95
CA LYS A 55 -1.87 16.20 1.00
C LYS A 55 -1.26 15.35 2.10
N SER A 56 -1.78 15.46 3.32
CA SER A 56 -1.26 14.72 4.48
C SER A 56 -1.41 13.20 4.30
N GLY A 57 -2.50 12.75 3.67
CA GLY A 57 -2.71 11.32 3.38
C GLY A 57 -1.66 10.75 2.42
N LEU A 58 -1.38 11.45 1.30
CA LEU A 58 -0.34 11.02 0.36
C LEU A 58 1.06 11.10 0.97
N GLN A 59 1.36 12.14 1.73
CA GLN A 59 2.63 12.25 2.46
C GLN A 59 2.81 11.11 3.47
N MET A 60 1.72 10.66 4.11
CA MET A 60 1.78 9.53 5.02
C MET A 60 2.06 8.21 4.29
N GLU A 61 1.48 8.00 3.10
CA GLU A 61 1.81 6.84 2.26
C GLU A 61 3.31 6.80 1.89
N ASP A 62 3.87 7.94 1.47
CA ASP A 62 5.31 8.03 1.20
C ASP A 62 6.17 7.77 2.44
N LYS A 63 5.71 8.25 3.59
CA LYS A 63 6.38 8.02 4.88
C LYS A 63 6.36 6.54 5.29
N LEU A 64 5.26 5.82 5.03
CA LEU A 64 5.15 4.38 5.28
C LEU A 64 6.12 3.58 4.41
N HIS A 65 6.23 3.91 3.13
CA HIS A 65 7.18 3.25 2.24
C HIS A 65 8.64 3.57 2.59
N ALA A 66 8.94 4.80 3.04
CA ALA A 66 10.26 5.16 3.55
C ALA A 66 10.59 4.39 4.85
N GLU A 67 9.61 4.23 5.75
CA GLU A 67 9.77 3.47 6.98
C GLU A 67 9.98 1.98 6.71
N LEU A 68 9.36 1.42 5.67
CA LEU A 68 9.61 0.05 5.22
C LEU A 68 11.10 -0.18 4.95
N PHE A 69 11.73 0.70 4.16
CA PHE A 69 13.17 0.62 3.87
C PHE A 69 14.05 0.75 5.12
N ARG A 70 13.60 1.53 6.10
CA ARG A 70 14.34 1.74 7.35
C ARG A 70 14.25 0.55 8.29
N PHE A 71 13.09 -0.09 8.37
CA PHE A 71 12.79 -1.15 9.34
C PHE A 71 13.20 -2.54 8.84
N VAL A 72 12.99 -2.83 7.55
CA VAL A 72 13.11 -4.18 7.00
C VAL A 72 14.57 -4.59 6.82
N THR A 73 14.88 -5.77 7.33
CA THR A 73 16.14 -6.48 7.14
C THR A 73 15.87 -7.91 6.67
N LYS A 74 16.89 -8.66 6.25
CA LYS A 74 16.74 -10.11 5.96
C LYS A 74 16.19 -10.94 7.12
N GLY A 75 16.34 -10.46 8.35
CA GLY A 75 15.83 -11.13 9.54
C GLY A 75 14.34 -10.92 9.75
N THR A 76 13.78 -9.85 9.20
CA THR A 76 12.41 -9.38 9.48
C THR A 76 11.38 -10.38 8.97
N THR A 77 10.43 -10.72 9.85
CA THR A 77 9.28 -11.58 9.55
C THR A 77 8.07 -10.74 9.09
N PHE A 78 7.11 -11.39 8.45
CA PHE A 78 5.84 -10.77 8.09
C PHE A 78 5.08 -10.23 9.33
N GLU A 79 5.12 -10.98 10.44
CA GLU A 79 4.49 -10.57 11.71
C GLU A 79 5.17 -9.33 12.33
N GLU A 80 6.50 -9.24 12.31
CA GLU A 80 7.22 -8.07 12.82
C GLU A 80 6.91 -6.82 12.00
N LEU A 81 6.88 -6.95 10.67
CA LEU A 81 6.47 -5.87 9.78
C LEU A 81 5.02 -5.45 10.04
N TYR A 82 4.10 -6.41 10.21
CA TYR A 82 2.71 -6.15 10.53
C TYR A 82 2.56 -5.30 11.80
N TYR A 83 3.20 -5.68 12.90
CA TYR A 83 3.06 -4.94 14.15
C TYR A 83 3.70 -3.57 14.07
N HIS A 84 4.94 -3.49 13.57
CA HIS A 84 5.66 -2.23 13.46
C HIS A 84 4.89 -1.19 12.63
N MET A 85 4.40 -1.58 11.45
CA MET A 85 3.72 -0.64 10.56
C MET A 85 2.33 -0.25 11.06
N ASN A 86 1.57 -1.17 11.65
CA ASN A 86 0.27 -0.80 12.22
C ASN A 86 0.44 0.14 13.44
N GLU A 87 1.45 -0.05 14.28
CA GLU A 87 1.79 0.89 15.35
C GLU A 87 2.19 2.25 14.78
N PHE A 88 3.06 2.27 13.77
CA PHE A 88 3.51 3.49 13.10
C PHE A 88 2.36 4.26 12.45
N ILE A 89 1.37 3.58 11.85
CA ILE A 89 0.14 4.20 11.31
C ILE A 89 -0.60 4.94 12.41
N VAL A 90 -0.84 4.26 13.56
CA VAL A 90 -1.59 4.83 14.69
C VAL A 90 -0.84 5.99 15.35
N GLU A 91 0.46 5.87 15.56
CA GLU A 91 1.31 6.94 16.13
C GLU A 91 1.32 8.21 15.27
N ASN A 92 1.09 8.07 13.96
CA ASN A 92 0.98 9.22 13.06
C ASN A 92 -0.46 9.74 12.87
N GLY A 93 -1.41 9.26 13.67
CA GLY A 93 -2.80 9.75 13.69
C GLY A 93 -3.70 9.18 12.60
N PHE A 94 -3.32 8.05 11.99
CA PHE A 94 -4.09 7.36 10.98
C PHE A 94 -4.64 6.03 11.50
N VAL A 95 -5.56 5.45 10.73
CA VAL A 95 -6.07 4.08 10.91
C VAL A 95 -5.82 3.27 9.65
N ASN A 96 -5.56 1.97 9.83
CA ASN A 96 -5.49 1.02 8.72
C ASN A 96 -6.91 0.56 8.36
N LEU A 97 -7.26 0.67 7.08
CA LEU A 97 -8.59 0.33 6.54
C LEU A 97 -8.69 -1.12 6.07
N ASP A 98 -7.57 -1.82 5.90
CA ASP A 98 -7.59 -3.19 5.41
C ASP A 98 -8.06 -4.19 6.45
N PHE A 99 -8.63 -5.28 5.93
CA PHE A 99 -9.17 -6.35 6.76
C PHE A 99 -8.10 -6.88 7.73
N MET A 100 -8.43 -6.84 9.02
CA MET A 100 -7.54 -7.26 10.12
C MET A 100 -6.19 -6.55 10.15
N GLY A 101 -6.08 -5.34 9.57
CA GLY A 101 -4.84 -4.58 9.54
C GLY A 101 -3.78 -5.14 8.60
N ASN A 102 -4.17 -5.92 7.58
CA ASN A 102 -3.26 -6.42 6.56
C ASN A 102 -2.50 -5.27 5.88
N LEU A 103 -1.29 -5.54 5.40
CA LEU A 103 -0.42 -4.53 4.77
C LEU A 103 0.21 -5.02 3.47
N GLY A 104 -0.23 -6.17 2.96
CA GLY A 104 0.27 -6.74 1.73
C GLY A 104 0.49 -8.25 1.79
N HIS A 105 1.11 -8.79 0.75
CA HIS A 105 1.26 -10.23 0.59
C HIS A 105 2.42 -10.61 -0.35
N SER A 106 2.82 -11.88 -0.33
CA SER A 106 3.76 -12.42 -1.32
C SER A 106 3.14 -12.47 -2.72
N ILE A 107 3.96 -12.27 -3.75
CA ILE A 107 3.58 -12.54 -5.14
C ILE A 107 3.74 -14.05 -5.38
N ALA A 108 2.63 -14.76 -5.51
CA ALA A 108 2.59 -16.20 -5.73
C ALA A 108 1.93 -16.55 -7.07
N LYS A 109 2.31 -17.65 -7.70
CA LYS A 109 1.72 -18.09 -8.98
C LYS A 109 0.22 -18.37 -8.86
N VAL A 110 -0.19 -18.88 -7.71
CA VAL A 110 -1.58 -19.21 -7.41
C VAL A 110 -2.01 -18.32 -6.23
N LYS A 111 -3.14 -17.66 -6.34
CA LYS A 111 -3.63 -16.70 -5.33
C LYS A 111 -3.82 -17.35 -3.94
N SER A 112 -4.18 -18.64 -3.88
CA SER A 112 -4.31 -19.37 -2.61
C SER A 112 -2.99 -19.58 -1.88
N ASP A 113 -1.85 -19.42 -2.57
CA ASP A 113 -0.52 -19.65 -2.01
C ASP A 113 0.12 -18.34 -1.49
N ARG A 114 -0.64 -17.25 -1.52
CA ARG A 114 -0.21 -15.97 -0.96
C ARG A 114 0.05 -16.08 0.54
N ILE A 115 1.14 -15.49 0.97
CA ILE A 115 1.50 -15.30 2.37
C ILE A 115 1.29 -13.82 2.67
N TYR A 116 0.53 -13.52 3.72
CA TYR A 116 0.10 -12.15 4.03
C TYR A 116 0.95 -11.50 5.13
N ILE A 117 1.10 -10.17 5.04
CA ILE A 117 1.65 -9.35 6.13
C ILE A 117 0.56 -9.21 7.18
N GLU A 118 0.53 -10.18 8.10
CA GLU A 118 -0.53 -10.31 9.08
C GLU A 118 -0.02 -10.85 10.41
N LYS A 119 -0.84 -10.73 11.44
CA LYS A 119 -0.57 -11.25 12.77
C LYS A 119 -0.35 -12.76 12.75
N GLY A 120 0.72 -13.23 13.42
CA GLY A 120 1.04 -14.64 13.59
C GLY A 120 1.85 -15.26 12.46
N ASN A 121 2.11 -14.51 11.38
CA ASN A 121 2.91 -15.01 10.27
C ASN A 121 4.43 -14.83 10.54
N LYS A 122 5.09 -15.92 10.93
CA LYS A 122 6.52 -15.95 11.28
C LYS A 122 7.46 -16.23 10.10
N ALA A 123 6.94 -16.33 8.88
CA ALA A 123 7.79 -16.43 7.70
C ALA A 123 8.64 -15.17 7.57
N LYS A 124 9.89 -15.31 7.09
CA LYS A 124 10.76 -14.16 6.81
C LYS A 124 10.42 -13.57 5.45
N LEU A 125 10.45 -12.25 5.32
CA LEU A 125 10.23 -11.54 4.06
C LEU A 125 11.19 -12.01 2.98
N VAL A 126 12.46 -12.21 3.30
CA VAL A 126 13.51 -12.69 2.39
C VAL A 126 13.25 -14.10 1.82
N ALA A 127 12.37 -14.88 2.42
CA ALA A 127 11.98 -16.19 1.90
C ALA A 127 11.06 -16.10 0.67
N MET A 128 10.52 -14.91 0.39
CA MET A 128 9.67 -14.66 -0.78
C MET A 128 10.51 -14.02 -1.89
N ASN A 129 10.28 -14.44 -3.14
CA ASN A 129 10.92 -13.80 -4.28
C ASN A 129 10.49 -12.35 -4.42
N TYR A 130 9.18 -12.10 -4.25
CA TYR A 130 8.56 -10.79 -4.29
C TYR A 130 7.43 -10.71 -3.28
N PHE A 131 7.21 -9.54 -2.71
CA PHE A 131 6.04 -9.25 -1.87
C PHE A 131 5.54 -7.83 -2.12
N THR A 132 4.25 -7.60 -1.94
CA THR A 132 3.67 -6.25 -1.95
C THR A 132 3.77 -5.63 -0.56
N PHE A 133 3.88 -4.30 -0.53
CA PHE A 133 3.53 -3.49 0.63
C PHE A 133 2.52 -2.46 0.16
N GLU A 134 1.32 -2.53 0.72
CA GLU A 134 0.12 -1.89 0.19
C GLU A 134 -0.77 -1.28 1.29
N PRO A 135 -0.22 -0.48 2.21
CA PRO A 135 -1.04 0.12 3.24
C PRO A 135 -2.22 0.89 2.64
N HIS A 136 -3.39 0.73 3.25
CA HIS A 136 -4.59 1.49 2.92
C HIS A 136 -5.04 2.21 4.19
N ILE A 137 -4.88 3.51 4.23
CA ILE A 137 -5.00 4.31 5.44
C ILE A 137 -6.04 5.43 5.31
N ALA A 138 -6.53 5.91 6.45
CA ALA A 138 -7.38 7.09 6.54
C ALA A 138 -7.11 7.85 7.83
N PHE A 139 -7.51 9.11 7.90
CA PHE A 139 -7.72 9.73 9.20
C PHE A 139 -8.93 9.10 9.91
N PRO A 140 -8.94 9.01 11.24
CA PRO A 140 -10.13 8.58 11.98
C PRO A 140 -11.36 9.41 11.56
N ASP A 141 -12.48 8.74 11.31
CA ASP A 141 -13.75 9.33 10.90
C ASP A 141 -13.75 10.06 9.54
N SER A 142 -12.66 9.99 8.77
CA SER A 142 -12.62 10.50 7.40
C SER A 142 -13.41 9.61 6.44
N LYS A 143 -13.97 10.25 5.41
CA LYS A 143 -14.58 9.54 4.27
C LYS A 143 -13.57 9.20 3.16
N TYR A 144 -12.32 9.65 3.30
CA TYR A 144 -11.27 9.44 2.33
C TYR A 144 -10.30 8.37 2.79
N GLY A 145 -9.89 7.51 1.86
CA GLY A 145 -8.82 6.55 2.06
C GLY A 145 -7.66 6.81 1.10
N TYR A 146 -6.46 6.45 1.53
CA TYR A 146 -5.21 6.63 0.77
C TYR A 146 -4.55 5.28 0.63
N LYS A 147 -4.15 4.92 -0.58
CA LYS A 147 -3.47 3.64 -0.86
C LYS A 147 -2.31 3.86 -1.81
N LYS A 148 -1.15 3.34 -1.42
CA LYS A 148 0.03 3.19 -2.26
C LYS A 148 0.53 1.77 -2.14
N GLU A 149 0.72 1.11 -3.28
CA GLU A 149 1.20 -0.26 -3.36
C GLU A 149 2.38 -0.36 -4.30
N ASN A 150 3.44 -0.99 -3.83
CA ASN A 150 4.62 -1.35 -4.62
C ASN A 150 5.00 -2.80 -4.34
N ILE A 151 5.77 -3.38 -5.27
CA ILE A 151 6.38 -4.69 -5.13
C ILE A 151 7.82 -4.53 -4.66
N TYR A 152 8.23 -5.39 -3.73
CA TYR A 152 9.56 -5.40 -3.14
C TYR A 152 10.20 -6.78 -3.25
N TYR A 153 11.54 -6.79 -3.28
CA TYR A 153 12.34 -8.00 -3.23
C TYR A 153 13.70 -7.72 -2.54
N PHE A 154 14.42 -8.77 -2.20
CA PHE A 154 15.80 -8.63 -1.71
C PHE A 154 16.78 -8.90 -2.84
N ASP A 155 17.64 -7.93 -3.14
CA ASP A 155 18.84 -8.12 -3.92
C ASP A 155 20.01 -8.29 -2.94
N GLU A 156 20.54 -9.51 -2.84
CA GLU A 156 21.45 -9.91 -1.77
C GLU A 156 20.89 -9.58 -0.37
N ASP A 157 21.41 -8.51 0.26
CA ASP A 157 21.03 -8.07 1.63
C ASP A 157 20.18 -6.79 1.63
N VAL A 158 19.93 -6.21 0.47
CA VAL A 158 19.26 -4.91 0.33
C VAL A 158 17.82 -5.11 -0.12
N LEU A 159 16.89 -4.45 0.57
CA LEU A 159 15.51 -4.33 0.10
C LEU A 159 15.46 -3.39 -1.11
N VAL A 160 14.82 -3.82 -2.17
CA VAL A 160 14.69 -3.08 -3.43
C VAL A 160 13.21 -2.99 -3.82
N GLU A 161 12.80 -1.83 -4.32
CA GLU A 161 11.51 -1.62 -4.98
C GLU A 161 11.64 -1.99 -6.47
N LEU A 162 10.64 -2.71 -7.01
CA LEU A 162 10.61 -3.16 -8.40
C LEU A 162 10.18 -2.04 -9.35
#